data_a4ef806fa1404a60bd5e242afbc6e93c
#
_entry.id   a4ef806fa1404a60bd5e242afbc6e93c
#
_cell.length_a   1.000
_cell.length_b   1.000
_cell.length_c   1.000
_cell.angle_alpha   90.00
_cell.angle_beta   90.00
_cell.angle_gamma   90.00
#
_symmetry.space_group_name_H-M   'P 1'
#
loop_
_entity.id
_entity.type
_entity.pdbx_description
1 polymer ?
#
loop_
_entity_poly.entity_id
_entity_poly.type
_entity_poly.pdbx_seq_one_letter_code
_entity_poly.pdbx_strand_id
1 'polypeptide(L)'
;AWDPSGHYKIKMKHINGMKWKKNWKGRKWTKKNISMMNALLKKYGIKKKKSIALMMATCDQESGQGRIMQEEGDDNYCRSHGYTVYTKGAGYIQITGNDQLDFLSYIGVKPKTNRTEQISKKYAWEAACWEWGICQKGGHSMNKYVSDHGKSISVFLITQYYINGWPYSKG
;
A
#
# COMPACT_ATOMS: atom_id res chain seq x y z
N ALA A 1 18.79 12.52 -10.89
CA ALA A 1 20.12 11.90 -11.00
C ALA A 1 19.95 10.41 -11.32
N TRP A 2 20.74 9.91 -12.26
CA TRP A 2 20.76 8.49 -12.60
C TRP A 2 21.29 7.69 -11.40
N ASP A 3 20.52 6.69 -10.96
CA ASP A 3 20.95 5.78 -9.90
C ASP A 3 21.54 4.52 -10.55
N PRO A 4 22.84 4.24 -10.39
CA PRO A 4 23.48 3.07 -10.97
C PRO A 4 22.92 1.74 -10.45
N SER A 5 22.19 1.73 -9.32
CA SER A 5 21.48 0.54 -8.83
C SER A 5 20.23 0.18 -9.64
N GLY A 6 19.78 1.05 -10.54
CA GLY A 6 18.56 0.89 -11.31
C GLY A 6 17.26 1.06 -10.50
N HIS A 7 17.36 1.56 -9.28
CA HIS A 7 16.20 1.82 -8.42
C HIS A 7 15.66 3.22 -8.63
N TYR A 8 14.39 3.33 -9.01
CA TYR A 8 13.70 4.61 -9.02
C TYR A 8 13.41 5.08 -7.59
N LYS A 9 13.55 6.37 -7.32
CA LYS A 9 13.34 6.95 -5.99
C LYS A 9 12.15 7.91 -5.97
N ILE A 10 11.32 7.79 -4.93
CA ILE A 10 10.32 8.79 -4.60
C ILE A 10 11.03 10.03 -4.06
N LYS A 11 10.56 11.20 -4.46
CA LYS A 11 11.06 12.51 -4.02
C LYS A 11 9.94 13.31 -3.37
N MET A 12 10.30 14.31 -2.57
CA MET A 12 9.32 15.20 -1.90
C MET A 12 8.36 15.85 -2.90
N LYS A 13 8.84 16.20 -4.10
CA LYS A 13 7.97 16.76 -5.16
C LYS A 13 6.84 15.81 -5.57
N HIS A 14 7.04 14.50 -5.48
CA HIS A 14 5.99 13.53 -5.79
C HIS A 14 4.92 13.52 -4.70
N ILE A 15 5.32 13.54 -3.43
CA ILE A 15 4.41 13.64 -2.29
C ILE A 15 3.59 14.92 -2.35
N ASN A 16 4.25 16.04 -2.65
CA ASN A 16 3.58 17.32 -2.81
C ASN A 16 2.62 17.33 -4.01
N GLY A 17 3.02 16.76 -5.12
CA GLY A 17 2.18 16.64 -6.33
C GLY A 17 0.92 15.81 -6.09
N MET A 18 0.99 14.76 -5.28
CA MET A 18 -0.15 13.95 -4.86
C MET A 18 -0.95 14.58 -3.71
N LYS A 19 -0.50 15.72 -3.20
CA LYS A 19 -1.15 16.44 -2.08
C LYS A 19 -1.23 15.64 -0.78
N TRP A 20 -0.30 14.71 -0.54
CA TRP A 20 -0.21 13.97 0.70
C TRP A 20 0.31 14.88 1.82
N LYS A 21 -0.55 15.22 2.78
CA LYS A 21 -0.25 16.24 3.80
C LYS A 21 0.52 15.70 4.99
N LYS A 22 0.24 14.47 5.40
CA LYS A 22 0.83 13.85 6.60
C LYS A 22 1.40 12.48 6.27
N ASN A 23 2.47 12.12 6.96
CA ASN A 23 3.02 10.77 6.91
C ASN A 23 2.19 9.81 7.80
N TRP A 24 2.55 8.51 7.80
CA TRP A 24 1.82 7.48 8.56
C TRP A 24 1.83 7.66 10.08
N LYS A 25 2.64 8.57 10.61
CA LYS A 25 2.63 8.96 12.03
C LYS A 25 1.84 10.23 12.28
N GLY A 26 1.09 10.70 11.31
CA GLY A 26 0.29 11.93 11.42
C GLY A 26 1.10 13.23 11.44
N ARG A 27 2.37 13.17 11.06
CA ARG A 27 3.31 14.30 11.07
C ARG A 27 3.57 14.79 9.65
N LYS A 28 4.17 15.98 9.53
CA LYS A 28 4.64 16.50 8.23
C LYS A 28 5.66 15.55 7.60
N TRP A 29 5.66 15.47 6.28
CA TRP A 29 6.66 14.76 5.53
C TRP A 29 8.04 15.40 5.69
N THR A 30 9.07 14.57 5.85
CA THR A 30 10.46 14.97 5.99
C THR A 30 11.33 14.20 5.00
N LYS A 31 12.53 14.69 4.73
CA LYS A 31 13.53 13.95 3.94
C LYS A 31 13.79 12.55 4.52
N LYS A 32 13.78 12.43 5.85
CA LYS A 32 13.94 11.16 6.55
C LYS A 32 12.82 10.18 6.21
N ASN A 33 11.56 10.62 6.19
CA ASN A 33 10.44 9.77 5.79
C ASN A 33 10.57 9.29 4.35
N ILE A 34 10.93 10.19 3.42
CA ILE A 34 11.15 9.83 2.01
C ILE A 34 12.29 8.82 1.87
N SER A 35 13.38 9.00 2.60
CA SER A 35 14.48 8.05 2.63
C SER A 35 14.04 6.67 3.14
N MET A 36 13.21 6.63 4.19
CA MET A 36 12.63 5.36 4.71
C MET A 36 11.71 4.69 3.69
N MET A 37 10.87 5.46 2.99
CA MET A 37 10.03 4.93 1.91
C MET A 37 10.87 4.25 0.83
N ASN A 38 11.92 4.93 0.37
CA ASN A 38 12.81 4.40 -0.66
C ASN A 38 13.60 3.17 -0.18
N ALA A 39 14.04 3.14 1.06
CA ALA A 39 14.68 1.96 1.64
C ALA A 39 13.75 0.74 1.66
N LEU A 40 12.48 0.93 1.97
CA LEU A 40 11.48 -0.13 1.95
C LEU A 40 11.14 -0.57 0.53
N LEU A 41 11.00 0.33 -0.43
CA LEU A 41 10.85 -0.03 -1.84
C LEU A 41 11.99 -0.93 -2.30
N LYS A 42 13.23 -0.58 -1.96
CA LYS A 42 14.42 -1.37 -2.28
C LYS A 42 14.37 -2.74 -1.59
N LYS A 43 14.07 -2.79 -0.30
CA LYS A 43 13.95 -4.03 0.48
C LYS A 43 12.95 -5.01 -0.15
N TYR A 44 11.84 -4.52 -0.66
CA TYR A 44 10.78 -5.32 -1.26
C TYR A 44 10.91 -5.52 -2.78
N GLY A 45 12.04 -5.11 -3.36
CA GLY A 45 12.33 -5.32 -4.79
C GLY A 45 11.49 -4.48 -5.75
N ILE A 46 10.86 -3.41 -5.26
CA ILE A 46 10.05 -2.50 -6.08
C ILE A 46 10.97 -1.42 -6.64
N LYS A 47 11.44 -1.61 -7.87
CA LYS A 47 12.55 -0.84 -8.45
C LYS A 47 12.14 0.06 -9.61
N LYS A 48 11.22 -0.42 -10.47
CA LYS A 48 10.91 0.24 -11.73
C LYS A 48 9.97 1.40 -11.55
N LYS A 49 10.26 2.51 -12.22
CA LYS A 49 9.44 3.72 -12.19
C LYS A 49 7.95 3.44 -12.43
N LYS A 50 7.63 2.60 -13.44
CA LYS A 50 6.24 2.27 -13.77
C LYS A 50 5.52 1.53 -12.65
N SER A 51 6.19 0.62 -11.96
CA SER A 51 5.62 -0.11 -10.82
C SER A 51 5.39 0.82 -9.64
N ILE A 52 6.39 1.63 -9.29
CA ILE A 52 6.27 2.60 -8.20
C ILE A 52 5.17 3.62 -8.48
N ALA A 53 5.06 4.10 -9.72
CA ALA A 53 4.02 5.05 -10.09
C ALA A 53 2.61 4.47 -9.92
N LEU A 54 2.38 3.22 -10.33
CA LEU A 54 1.08 2.56 -10.14
C LEU A 54 0.82 2.19 -8.69
N MET A 55 1.82 1.76 -7.95
CA MET A 55 1.72 1.54 -6.50
C MET A 55 1.29 2.83 -5.80
N MET A 56 1.93 3.94 -6.10
CA MET A 56 1.60 5.24 -5.52
C MET A 56 0.18 5.69 -5.89
N ALA A 57 -0.24 5.50 -7.13
CA ALA A 57 -1.60 5.80 -7.57
C ALA A 57 -2.64 4.94 -6.83
N THR A 58 -2.34 3.66 -6.62
CA THR A 58 -3.19 2.75 -5.85
C THR A 58 -3.28 3.20 -4.39
N CYS A 59 -2.15 3.49 -3.76
CA CYS A 59 -2.11 4.00 -2.38
C CYS A 59 -2.86 5.34 -2.25
N ASP A 60 -2.74 6.22 -3.23
CA ASP A 60 -3.45 7.51 -3.27
C ASP A 60 -4.96 7.30 -3.22
N GLN A 61 -5.47 6.41 -4.06
CA GLN A 61 -6.89 6.06 -4.12
C GLN A 61 -7.37 5.38 -2.84
N GLU A 62 -6.67 4.36 -2.36
CA GLU A 62 -7.07 3.56 -1.20
C GLU A 62 -7.06 4.36 0.10
N SER A 63 -6.10 5.23 0.28
CA SER A 63 -5.93 6.02 1.50
C SER A 63 -6.50 7.45 1.42
N GLY A 64 -7.23 7.76 0.38
CA GLY A 64 -7.75 9.11 0.18
C GLY A 64 -6.64 10.16 0.25
N GLN A 65 -5.65 10.06 -0.63
CA GLN A 65 -4.48 10.96 -0.67
C GLN A 65 -3.59 10.87 0.58
N GLY A 66 -3.42 9.67 1.13
CA GLY A 66 -2.58 9.43 2.30
C GLY A 66 -3.17 9.96 3.62
N ARG A 67 -4.46 10.27 3.65
CA ARG A 67 -5.13 10.81 4.85
C ARG A 67 -5.73 9.74 5.73
N ILE A 68 -6.21 8.64 5.13
CA ILE A 68 -6.97 7.59 5.81
C ILE A 68 -6.04 6.39 6.01
N MET A 69 -5.43 6.29 7.19
CA MET A 69 -4.57 5.17 7.55
C MET A 69 -5.35 4.01 8.17
N GLN A 70 -6.54 4.27 8.67
CA GLN A 70 -7.48 3.26 9.16
C GLN A 70 -8.81 3.49 8.45
N GLU A 71 -9.33 2.43 7.83
CA GLU A 71 -10.62 2.49 7.15
C GLU A 71 -11.70 3.05 8.07
N GLU A 72 -12.53 3.94 7.55
CA GLU A 72 -13.70 4.44 8.26
C GLU A 72 -14.79 3.37 8.25
N GLY A 73 -15.54 3.28 9.34
CA GLY A 73 -16.61 2.32 9.48
C GLY A 73 -16.75 1.83 10.92
N ASP A 74 -17.99 1.71 11.37
CA ASP A 74 -18.36 1.12 12.65
C ASP A 74 -18.40 -0.43 12.57
N ASP A 75 -18.75 -1.08 13.68
CA ASP A 75 -18.84 -2.53 13.76
C ASP A 75 -19.82 -3.11 12.73
N ASN A 76 -20.98 -2.48 12.53
CA ASN A 76 -22.00 -2.97 11.61
C ASN A 76 -21.50 -2.92 10.16
N TYR A 77 -20.87 -1.80 9.77
CA TYR A 77 -20.26 -1.66 8.46
C TYR A 77 -19.17 -2.73 8.24
N CYS A 78 -18.28 -2.88 9.20
CA CYS A 78 -17.17 -3.85 9.08
C CYS A 78 -17.70 -5.28 8.96
N ARG A 79 -18.65 -5.69 9.80
CA ARG A 79 -19.24 -7.03 9.77
C ARG A 79 -19.93 -7.32 8.44
N SER A 80 -20.65 -6.36 7.88
CA SER A 80 -21.29 -6.52 6.57
C SER A 80 -20.30 -6.73 5.43
N HIS A 81 -19.04 -6.32 5.60
CA HIS A 81 -17.94 -6.51 4.65
C HIS A 81 -17.00 -7.68 5.00
N GLY A 82 -17.31 -8.47 6.04
CA GLY A 82 -16.57 -9.67 6.40
C GLY A 82 -15.37 -9.44 7.30
N TYR A 83 -15.25 -8.30 7.97
CA TYR A 83 -14.17 -8.00 8.92
C TYR A 83 -14.69 -7.27 10.17
N THR A 84 -13.79 -6.89 11.06
CA THR A 84 -14.12 -6.15 12.30
C THR A 84 -13.40 -4.80 12.31
N VAL A 85 -13.74 -3.93 13.26
CA VAL A 85 -13.02 -2.66 13.47
C VAL A 85 -11.53 -2.85 13.78
N TYR A 86 -11.13 -4.04 14.24
CA TYR A 86 -9.72 -4.39 14.52
C TYR A 86 -8.97 -4.98 13.33
N THR A 87 -9.67 -5.33 12.28
CA THR A 87 -9.12 -5.99 11.08
C THR A 87 -9.49 -5.29 9.77
N LYS A 88 -10.13 -4.15 9.85
CA LYS A 88 -10.47 -3.29 8.71
C LYS A 88 -9.23 -2.70 8.05
N GLY A 89 -9.38 -2.05 6.92
CA GLY A 89 -8.29 -1.51 6.11
C GLY A 89 -7.28 -0.70 6.90
N ALA A 90 -6.00 -0.99 6.70
CA ALA A 90 -4.89 -0.36 7.40
C ALA A 90 -3.78 0.07 6.45
N GLY A 91 -3.25 1.27 6.70
CA GLY A 91 -2.11 1.83 5.99
C GLY A 91 -2.45 2.37 4.61
N TYR A 92 -1.42 2.66 3.84
CA TYR A 92 -1.56 3.32 2.54
C TYR A 92 -2.31 2.48 1.50
N ILE A 93 -2.23 1.16 1.57
CA ILE A 93 -2.90 0.26 0.61
C ILE A 93 -4.13 -0.43 1.22
N GLN A 94 -4.45 -0.13 2.46
CA GLN A 94 -5.65 -0.61 3.16
C GLN A 94 -5.75 -2.13 3.22
N ILE A 95 -4.69 -2.82 3.67
CA ILE A 95 -4.72 -4.26 3.89
C ILE A 95 -5.70 -4.64 5.00
N THR A 96 -6.45 -5.72 4.80
CA THR A 96 -7.52 -6.17 5.69
C THR A 96 -7.37 -7.63 6.10
N GLY A 97 -8.00 -8.01 7.20
CA GLY A 97 -8.25 -9.41 7.56
C GLY A 97 -6.98 -10.27 7.59
N ASN A 98 -7.02 -11.38 6.87
CA ASN A 98 -5.91 -12.34 6.83
C ASN A 98 -4.63 -11.77 6.20
N ASP A 99 -4.71 -10.82 5.27
CA ASP A 99 -3.53 -10.16 4.71
C ASP A 99 -2.75 -9.43 5.81
N GLN A 100 -3.42 -8.90 6.83
CA GLN A 100 -2.75 -8.28 7.98
C GLN A 100 -1.96 -9.32 8.78
N LEU A 101 -2.50 -10.51 9.00
CA LEU A 101 -1.81 -11.60 9.68
C LEU A 101 -0.60 -12.10 8.88
N ASP A 102 -0.78 -12.29 7.60
CA ASP A 102 0.28 -12.75 6.69
C ASP A 102 1.42 -11.72 6.64
N PHE A 103 1.08 -10.44 6.56
CA PHE A 103 2.07 -9.36 6.61
C PHE A 103 2.85 -9.35 7.93
N LEU A 104 2.16 -9.35 9.07
CA LEU A 104 2.81 -9.32 10.38
C LEU A 104 3.70 -10.56 10.59
N SER A 105 3.24 -11.73 10.16
CA SER A 105 4.04 -12.95 10.15
C SER A 105 5.29 -12.80 9.29
N TYR A 106 5.16 -12.23 8.09
CA TYR A 106 6.26 -12.01 7.16
C TYR A 106 7.37 -11.13 7.77
N ILE A 107 7.00 -10.08 8.48
CA ILE A 107 7.97 -9.19 9.15
C ILE A 107 8.38 -9.66 10.55
N GLY A 108 7.89 -10.82 11.01
CA GLY A 108 8.23 -11.38 12.31
C GLY A 108 7.68 -10.62 13.51
N VAL A 109 6.53 -9.95 13.35
CA VAL A 109 5.90 -9.16 14.41
C VAL A 109 4.66 -9.86 14.93
N LYS A 110 4.57 -9.99 16.25
CA LYS A 110 3.39 -10.58 16.91
C LYS A 110 2.16 -9.69 16.72
N PRO A 111 1.04 -10.24 16.23
CA PRO A 111 -0.20 -9.47 16.08
C PRO A 111 -0.74 -9.03 17.43
N LYS A 112 -1.14 -7.77 17.51
CA LYS A 112 -1.97 -7.23 18.61
C LYS A 112 -3.45 -7.48 18.32
N THR A 113 -4.30 -7.31 19.32
CA THR A 113 -5.76 -7.43 19.14
C THR A 113 -6.25 -6.45 18.06
N ASN A 114 -5.87 -5.19 18.15
CA ASN A 114 -6.18 -4.20 17.10
C ASN A 114 -5.05 -4.15 16.07
N ARG A 115 -5.10 -5.04 15.07
CA ARG A 115 -4.12 -5.12 13.99
C ARG A 115 -4.15 -3.90 13.08
N THR A 116 -5.34 -3.37 12.84
CA THR A 116 -5.53 -2.16 12.02
C THR A 116 -4.75 -0.99 12.60
N GLU A 117 -4.88 -0.74 13.90
CA GLU A 117 -4.12 0.31 14.57
C GLU A 117 -2.61 0.02 14.57
N GLN A 118 -2.23 -1.20 14.87
CA GLN A 118 -0.82 -1.64 14.90
C GLN A 118 -0.12 -1.35 13.56
N ILE A 119 -0.75 -1.75 12.46
CA ILE A 119 -0.19 -1.57 11.11
C ILE A 119 -0.21 -0.10 10.71
N SER A 120 -1.33 0.59 10.89
CA SER A 120 -1.48 1.98 10.46
C SER A 120 -0.52 2.94 11.14
N LYS A 121 -0.23 2.73 12.40
CA LYS A 121 0.66 3.62 13.18
C LYS A 121 2.15 3.37 12.94
N LYS A 122 2.54 2.14 12.66
CA LYS A 122 3.96 1.78 12.62
C LYS A 122 4.42 1.24 11.27
N TYR A 123 3.56 0.54 10.55
CA TYR A 123 3.92 -0.24 9.37
C TYR A 123 3.14 0.15 8.11
N ALA A 124 2.49 1.32 8.10
CA ALA A 124 1.57 1.70 7.03
C ALA A 124 2.19 1.65 5.63
N TRP A 125 3.45 2.08 5.49
CA TRP A 125 4.17 2.04 4.21
C TRP A 125 4.78 0.66 3.95
N GLU A 126 5.34 0.00 4.95
CA GLU A 126 5.89 -1.35 4.79
C GLU A 126 4.81 -2.35 4.37
N ALA A 127 3.62 -2.26 4.96
CA ALA A 127 2.48 -3.07 4.56
C ALA A 127 2.10 -2.86 3.08
N ALA A 128 2.14 -1.63 2.60
CA ALA A 128 1.92 -1.33 1.18
C ALA A 128 3.01 -1.96 0.29
N CYS A 129 4.26 -1.89 0.71
CA CYS A 129 5.37 -2.52 -0.01
C CYS A 129 5.23 -4.05 -0.05
N TRP A 130 4.83 -4.67 1.05
CA TRP A 130 4.58 -6.11 1.11
C TRP A 130 3.42 -6.53 0.18
N GLU A 131 2.30 -5.83 0.26
CA GLU A 131 1.12 -6.11 -0.58
C GLU A 131 1.45 -5.98 -2.07
N TRP A 132 2.21 -4.97 -2.43
CA TRP A 132 2.59 -4.72 -3.83
C TRP A 132 3.70 -5.64 -4.32
N GLY A 133 4.71 -5.89 -3.50
CA GLY A 133 5.94 -6.57 -3.91
C GLY A 133 5.99 -8.07 -3.63
N ILE A 134 5.29 -8.55 -2.61
CA ILE A 134 5.41 -9.92 -2.11
C ILE A 134 4.10 -10.69 -2.19
N CYS A 135 3.00 -10.08 -1.75
CA CYS A 135 1.69 -10.74 -1.72
C CYS A 135 1.30 -11.19 -3.13
N GLN A 136 0.95 -12.47 -3.27
CA GLN A 136 0.55 -13.01 -4.57
C GLN A 136 -0.95 -12.99 -4.74
N LYS A 137 -1.37 -12.28 -5.76
CA LYS A 137 -2.76 -12.19 -6.22
C LYS A 137 -2.81 -12.68 -7.66
N GLY A 138 -3.59 -13.70 -7.94
CA GLY A 138 -3.62 -14.30 -9.28
C GLY A 138 -2.33 -15.00 -9.70
N GLY A 139 -1.55 -15.51 -8.72
CA GLY A 139 -0.32 -16.25 -8.96
C GLY A 139 0.94 -15.41 -9.17
N HIS A 140 0.87 -14.10 -8.96
CA HIS A 140 2.00 -13.16 -9.10
C HIS A 140 1.83 -11.96 -8.16
N SER A 141 2.94 -11.27 -7.86
CA SER A 141 2.85 -9.97 -7.19
C SER A 141 2.39 -8.87 -8.15
N MET A 142 1.81 -7.80 -7.63
CA MET A 142 1.46 -6.64 -8.46
C MET A 142 2.70 -6.00 -9.07
N ASN A 143 3.79 -5.94 -8.32
CA ASN A 143 5.07 -5.43 -8.82
C ASN A 143 5.56 -6.20 -10.06
N LYS A 144 5.53 -7.54 -10.01
CA LYS A 144 5.91 -8.37 -11.15
C LYS A 144 4.96 -8.14 -12.34
N TYR A 145 3.66 -8.17 -12.09
CA TYR A 145 2.64 -7.98 -13.13
C TYR A 145 2.83 -6.64 -13.87
N VAL A 146 2.94 -5.54 -13.13
CA VAL A 146 3.14 -4.21 -13.72
C VAL A 146 4.49 -4.09 -14.42
N SER A 147 5.53 -4.70 -13.85
CA SER A 147 6.87 -4.70 -14.44
C SER A 147 6.91 -5.41 -15.78
N ASP A 148 6.11 -6.46 -15.94
CA ASP A 148 6.03 -7.26 -17.17
C ASP A 148 5.07 -6.64 -18.21
N HIS A 149 4.00 -5.98 -17.79
CA HIS A 149 2.91 -5.52 -18.68
C HIS A 149 2.86 -4.00 -18.91
N GLY A 150 3.52 -3.21 -18.08
CA GLY A 150 3.58 -1.74 -18.21
C GLY A 150 2.45 -0.97 -17.53
N LYS A 151 2.25 0.30 -17.93
CA LYS A 151 1.38 1.27 -17.24
C LYS A 151 0.10 1.63 -18.03
N SER A 152 -0.42 0.75 -18.84
CA SER A 152 -1.68 1.03 -19.55
C SER A 152 -2.86 1.14 -18.56
N ILE A 153 -3.96 1.77 -19.00
CA ILE A 153 -5.22 1.79 -18.24
C ILE A 153 -5.68 0.37 -17.92
N SER A 154 -5.55 -0.54 -18.87
CA SER A 154 -5.93 -1.96 -18.69
C SER A 154 -5.12 -2.60 -17.56
N VAL A 155 -3.81 -2.38 -17.51
CA VAL A 155 -2.95 -2.88 -16.43
C VAL A 155 -3.34 -2.27 -15.09
N PHE A 156 -3.63 -0.98 -15.05
CA PHE A 156 -4.12 -0.32 -13.83
C PHE A 156 -5.43 -0.94 -13.34
N LEU A 157 -6.41 -1.13 -14.21
CA LEU A 157 -7.70 -1.73 -13.85
C LEU A 157 -7.54 -3.16 -13.34
N ILE A 158 -6.68 -3.96 -13.97
CA ILE A 158 -6.39 -5.33 -13.54
C ILE A 158 -5.71 -5.33 -12.16
N THR A 159 -4.76 -4.43 -11.91
CA THR A 159 -4.13 -4.32 -10.58
C THR A 159 -5.15 -3.91 -9.51
N GLN A 160 -6.08 -3.02 -9.83
CA GLN A 160 -7.18 -2.67 -8.92
C GLN A 160 -8.08 -3.88 -8.64
N TYR A 161 -8.39 -4.67 -9.65
CA TYR A 161 -9.13 -5.92 -9.47
C TYR A 161 -8.44 -6.88 -8.50
N TYR A 162 -7.15 -7.11 -8.63
CA TYR A 162 -6.40 -8.00 -7.75
C TYR A 162 -6.30 -7.48 -6.31
N ILE A 163 -6.24 -6.17 -6.11
CA ILE A 163 -6.13 -5.57 -4.78
C ILE A 163 -7.49 -5.51 -4.08
N ASN A 164 -8.53 -5.08 -4.77
CA ASN A 164 -9.84 -4.76 -4.19
C ASN A 164 -10.90 -5.82 -4.44
N GLY A 165 -10.58 -6.89 -5.17
CA GLY A 165 -11.59 -7.75 -5.75
C GLY A 165 -12.29 -7.04 -6.91
N TRP A 166 -13.40 -7.57 -7.38
CA TRP A 166 -14.14 -7.01 -8.51
C TRP A 166 -15.02 -5.83 -8.08
N PRO A 167 -14.58 -4.59 -8.21
CA PRO A 167 -15.37 -3.45 -7.77
C PRO A 167 -16.42 -3.01 -8.78
N TYR A 168 -16.33 -3.48 -10.02
CA TYR A 168 -17.12 -2.97 -11.13
C TYR A 168 -18.28 -3.90 -11.55
N SER A 169 -18.59 -4.91 -10.74
CA SER A 169 -19.75 -5.78 -10.99
C SER A 169 -21.08 -5.11 -10.71
N LYS A 170 -21.10 -3.84 -10.30
CA LYS A 170 -22.32 -3.07 -10.02
C LYS A 170 -22.20 -1.69 -10.67
N GLY A 171 -22.12 -1.70 -11.97
CA GLY A 171 -22.50 -0.53 -12.77
C GLY A 171 -24.00 -0.47 -12.82
#